data_4cfaf34322c50352aea03b0be01273c2
#
_entry.id   4cfaf34322c50352aea03b0be01273c2
#
_cell.length_a   1.000
_cell.length_b   1.000
_cell.length_c   1.000
_cell.angle_alpha   90.00
_cell.angle_beta   90.00
_cell.angle_gamma   90.00
#
_symmetry.space_group_name_H-M   'P 1'
#
loop_
_entity.id
_entity.type
_entity.pdbx_description
1 polymer ?
#
loop_
_entity_poly.entity_id
_entity_poly.type
_entity_poly.pdbx_seq_one_letter_code
_entity_poly.pdbx_strand_id
1 'polypeptide(L)'
;MTKAEKNTRVSERLLVIACGMIAREVLAVKELNGLDRLELTCLPAEFHYYPDRIAPAMDAAIVEARAKGYRHIFAGYADCGTGGGLDRVLEKHGVERVAGPHCFAFYQTNQAFEAAGDADMTSFYMTDFLCRQFDAFFMRPLGLDRHPELIKDFFGNYEKVVYLAQTDDPELDRVAENAAKMLGLAYERRSTGYGDLTEALAQAAREG
;
A
#
# COMPACT_ATOMS: atom_id res chain seq x y z
N MET A 1 -35.67 -8.81 -1.19
CA MET A 1 -34.67 -8.62 -0.09
C MET A 1 -35.12 -7.42 0.74
N THR A 2 -35.41 -7.64 2.01
CA THR A 2 -35.82 -6.57 2.94
C THR A 2 -34.62 -5.72 3.37
N LYS A 3 -34.87 -4.52 3.88
CA LYS A 3 -33.81 -3.64 4.42
C LYS A 3 -33.04 -4.32 5.59
N ALA A 4 -33.72 -5.17 6.37
CA ALA A 4 -33.12 -5.94 7.45
C ALA A 4 -32.15 -7.02 6.93
N GLU A 5 -32.54 -7.81 5.91
CA GLU A 5 -31.68 -8.81 5.28
C GLU A 5 -30.43 -8.20 4.63
N LYS A 6 -30.57 -7.00 4.02
CA LYS A 6 -29.47 -6.26 3.43
C LYS A 6 -28.48 -5.78 4.52
N ASN A 7 -29.00 -5.34 5.67
CA ASN A 7 -28.20 -4.85 6.79
C ASN A 7 -27.44 -6.00 7.50
N THR A 8 -28.06 -7.17 7.65
CA THR A 8 -27.41 -8.36 8.22
C THR A 8 -26.26 -8.85 7.32
N ARG A 9 -26.45 -8.84 5.99
CA ARG A 9 -25.37 -9.23 5.05
C ARG A 9 -24.17 -8.29 5.07
N VAL A 10 -24.38 -6.98 5.27
CA VAL A 10 -23.29 -6.00 5.34
C VAL A 10 -22.52 -6.13 6.67
N SER A 11 -23.24 -6.39 7.77
CA SER A 11 -22.61 -6.53 9.09
C SER A 11 -21.68 -7.74 9.24
N GLU A 12 -21.83 -8.76 8.39
CA GLU A 12 -21.01 -9.97 8.34
C GLU A 12 -19.80 -9.86 7.39
N ARG A 13 -19.61 -8.71 6.76
CA ARG A 13 -18.51 -8.47 5.82
C ARG A 13 -17.38 -7.72 6.47
N LEU A 14 -16.17 -8.10 6.09
CA LEU A 14 -14.97 -7.33 6.39
C LEU A 14 -14.81 -6.22 5.34
N LEU A 15 -14.87 -4.96 5.75
CA LEU A 15 -14.49 -3.85 4.89
C LEU A 15 -13.01 -3.52 5.10
N VAL A 16 -12.21 -3.65 4.06
CA VAL A 16 -10.84 -3.16 4.04
C VAL A 16 -10.83 -1.75 3.45
N ILE A 17 -10.36 -0.77 4.21
CA ILE A 17 -10.13 0.61 3.74
C ILE A 17 -8.63 0.74 3.45
N ALA A 18 -8.24 0.70 2.18
CA ALA A 18 -6.84 0.60 1.78
C ALA A 18 -6.32 1.83 1.05
N CYS A 19 -4.99 1.94 0.97
CA CYS A 19 -4.34 2.83 0.02
C CYS A 19 -4.65 2.41 -1.41
N GLY A 20 -4.98 3.36 -2.30
CA GLY A 20 -5.21 3.06 -3.71
C GLY A 20 -4.00 2.44 -4.41
N MET A 21 -2.79 2.64 -3.87
CA MET A 21 -1.58 2.02 -4.41
C MET A 21 -1.53 0.49 -4.26
N ILE A 22 -2.25 -0.08 -3.28
CA ILE A 22 -2.24 -1.52 -2.98
C ILE A 22 -3.58 -2.21 -3.30
N ALA A 23 -4.46 -1.53 -4.04
CA ALA A 23 -5.80 -2.04 -4.31
C ALA A 23 -5.80 -3.38 -5.06
N ARG A 24 -4.92 -3.53 -6.05
CA ARG A 24 -4.78 -4.77 -6.83
C ARG A 24 -4.26 -5.91 -5.98
N GLU A 25 -3.31 -5.63 -5.11
CA GLU A 25 -2.68 -6.58 -4.22
C GLU A 25 -3.67 -7.09 -3.17
N VAL A 26 -4.50 -6.22 -2.59
CA VAL A 26 -5.60 -6.62 -1.70
C VAL A 26 -6.60 -7.53 -2.40
N LEU A 27 -6.99 -7.20 -3.64
CA LEU A 27 -7.90 -8.04 -4.43
C LEU A 27 -7.26 -9.39 -4.79
N ALA A 28 -5.97 -9.41 -5.13
CA ALA A 28 -5.25 -10.63 -5.42
C ALA A 28 -5.14 -11.53 -4.16
N VAL A 29 -4.82 -10.97 -3.00
CA VAL A 29 -4.80 -11.71 -1.73
C VAL A 29 -6.20 -12.25 -1.41
N LYS A 30 -7.25 -11.46 -1.63
CA LYS A 30 -8.64 -11.90 -1.46
C LYS A 30 -8.95 -13.14 -2.29
N GLU A 31 -8.61 -13.12 -3.59
CA GLU A 31 -8.87 -14.24 -4.51
C GLU A 31 -8.05 -15.47 -4.14
N LEU A 32 -6.74 -15.32 -3.91
CA LEU A 32 -5.84 -16.41 -3.59
C LEU A 32 -6.19 -17.14 -2.28
N ASN A 33 -6.81 -16.43 -1.33
CA ASN A 33 -7.13 -16.97 -0.01
C ASN A 33 -8.65 -17.22 0.18
N GLY A 34 -9.46 -17.06 -0.85
CA GLY A 34 -10.91 -17.29 -0.77
C GLY A 34 -11.62 -16.39 0.24
N LEU A 35 -11.18 -15.13 0.38
CA LEU A 35 -11.75 -14.18 1.35
C LEU A 35 -13.02 -13.53 0.79
N ASP A 36 -14.04 -14.33 0.48
CA ASP A 36 -15.26 -13.90 -0.24
C ASP A 36 -16.02 -12.77 0.44
N ARG A 37 -15.95 -12.71 1.79
CA ARG A 37 -16.63 -11.68 2.60
C ARG A 37 -15.86 -10.36 2.67
N LEU A 38 -14.63 -10.30 2.16
CA LEU A 38 -13.84 -9.07 2.10
C LEU A 38 -14.40 -8.15 1.01
N GLU A 39 -14.72 -6.95 1.39
CA GLU A 39 -15.01 -5.81 0.50
C GLU A 39 -13.89 -4.78 0.61
N LEU A 40 -13.60 -4.12 -0.49
CA LEU A 40 -12.53 -3.13 -0.58
C LEU A 40 -13.09 -1.75 -0.90
N THR A 41 -12.62 -0.75 -0.17
CA THR A 41 -12.67 0.66 -0.57
C THR A 41 -11.30 1.28 -0.45
N CYS A 42 -10.99 2.31 -1.24
CA CYS A 42 -9.66 2.88 -1.27
C CYS A 42 -9.71 4.38 -1.03
N LEU A 43 -8.75 4.87 -0.24
CA LEU A 43 -8.37 6.27 -0.22
C LEU A 43 -7.46 6.57 -1.42
N PRO A 44 -7.42 7.84 -1.88
CA PRO A 44 -6.62 8.22 -3.03
C PRO A 44 -5.15 7.82 -2.90
N ALA A 45 -4.59 7.22 -3.96
CA ALA A 45 -3.19 6.82 -4.01
C ALA A 45 -2.23 8.01 -3.85
N GLU A 46 -2.65 9.21 -4.28
CA GLU A 46 -1.90 10.46 -4.14
C GLU A 46 -1.57 10.86 -2.70
N PHE A 47 -2.28 10.29 -1.70
CA PHE A 47 -1.96 10.51 -0.29
C PHE A 47 -0.59 9.96 0.11
N HIS A 48 0.02 9.14 -0.73
CA HIS A 48 1.42 8.79 -0.61
C HIS A 48 2.34 10.03 -0.52
N TYR A 49 1.99 11.12 -1.20
CA TYR A 49 2.72 12.40 -1.14
C TYR A 49 2.22 13.34 -0.05
N TYR A 50 1.07 13.05 0.55
CA TYR A 50 0.40 13.90 1.53
C TYR A 50 -0.05 13.08 2.75
N PRO A 51 0.91 12.56 3.56
CA PRO A 51 0.61 11.69 4.71
C PRO A 51 -0.33 12.33 5.73
N ASP A 52 -0.31 13.65 5.86
CA ASP A 52 -1.19 14.44 6.71
C ASP A 52 -2.67 14.29 6.36
N ARG A 53 -3.00 13.89 5.12
CA ARG A 53 -4.37 13.66 4.66
C ARG A 53 -4.89 12.26 4.97
N ILE A 54 -4.02 11.30 5.30
CA ILE A 54 -4.41 9.90 5.51
C ILE A 54 -5.31 9.77 6.73
N ALA A 55 -4.88 10.25 7.88
CA ALA A 55 -5.62 10.10 9.14
C ALA A 55 -7.02 10.74 9.10
N PRO A 56 -7.21 12.01 8.66
CA PRO A 56 -8.55 12.60 8.54
C PRO A 56 -9.45 11.87 7.55
N ALA A 57 -8.91 11.41 6.42
CA ALA A 57 -9.69 10.68 5.43
C ALA A 57 -10.08 9.28 5.92
N MET A 58 -9.21 8.60 6.68
CA MET A 58 -9.51 7.33 7.32
C MET A 58 -10.62 7.48 8.37
N ASP A 59 -10.56 8.51 9.22
CA ASP A 59 -11.62 8.81 10.20
C ASP A 59 -12.98 8.96 9.51
N ALA A 60 -13.05 9.77 8.46
CA ALA A 60 -14.27 9.98 7.69
C ALA A 60 -14.76 8.69 7.02
N ALA A 61 -13.87 7.90 6.42
CA ALA A 61 -14.22 6.65 5.75
C ALA A 61 -14.75 5.59 6.74
N ILE A 62 -14.18 5.49 7.94
CA ILE A 62 -14.66 4.59 8.99
C ILE A 62 -16.06 5.01 9.47
N VAL A 63 -16.28 6.31 9.72
CA VAL A 63 -17.60 6.84 10.12
C VAL A 63 -18.66 6.52 9.05
N GLU A 64 -18.33 6.74 7.78
CA GLU A 64 -19.24 6.42 6.67
C GLU A 64 -19.51 4.90 6.58
N ALA A 65 -18.49 4.08 6.74
CA ALA A 65 -18.62 2.62 6.72
C ALA A 65 -19.53 2.12 7.87
N ARG A 66 -19.34 2.63 9.08
CA ARG A 66 -20.20 2.32 10.24
C ARG A 66 -21.66 2.74 9.98
N ALA A 67 -21.90 3.90 9.37
CA ALA A 67 -23.23 4.35 8.98
C ALA A 67 -23.89 3.44 7.93
N LYS A 68 -23.09 2.80 7.05
CA LYS A 68 -23.55 1.79 6.09
C LYS A 68 -23.81 0.41 6.71
N GLY A 69 -23.45 0.20 7.98
CA GLY A 69 -23.67 -1.04 8.73
C GLY A 69 -22.49 -1.99 8.82
N TYR A 70 -21.30 -1.63 8.34
CA TYR A 70 -20.11 -2.44 8.51
C TYR A 70 -19.68 -2.48 9.99
N ARG A 71 -19.54 -3.69 10.53
CA ARG A 71 -19.07 -3.92 11.90
C ARG A 71 -17.60 -4.30 11.95
N HIS A 72 -17.11 -4.97 10.91
CA HIS A 72 -15.74 -5.40 10.77
C HIS A 72 -15.05 -4.53 9.74
N ILE A 73 -14.09 -3.73 10.19
CA ILE A 73 -13.32 -2.80 9.36
C ILE A 73 -11.85 -3.02 9.66
N PHE A 74 -11.03 -3.05 8.61
CA PHE A 74 -9.59 -3.16 8.70
C PHE A 74 -8.93 -2.10 7.83
N ALA A 75 -7.87 -1.46 8.31
CA ALA A 75 -7.12 -0.48 7.54
C ALA A 75 -5.99 -1.15 6.77
N GLY A 76 -6.11 -1.19 5.44
CA GLY A 76 -5.07 -1.63 4.51
C GLY A 76 -3.99 -0.55 4.34
N TYR A 77 -3.41 -0.12 5.45
CA TYR A 77 -2.34 0.87 5.56
C TYR A 77 -1.31 0.42 6.58
N ALA A 78 -0.03 0.73 6.36
CA ALA A 78 0.97 0.88 7.41
C ALA A 78 0.92 2.30 8.00
N ASP A 79 1.92 2.73 8.79
CA ASP A 79 1.95 4.14 9.28
C ASP A 79 2.04 5.15 8.13
N CYS A 80 2.80 4.82 7.08
CA CYS A 80 2.91 5.61 5.85
C CYS A 80 3.25 7.09 6.08
N GLY A 81 4.06 7.39 7.09
CA GLY A 81 4.55 8.74 7.40
C GLY A 81 3.56 9.61 8.17
N THR A 82 2.51 9.02 8.75
CA THR A 82 1.54 9.76 9.58
C THR A 82 2.07 10.10 10.98
N GLY A 83 3.21 9.51 11.38
CA GLY A 83 3.81 9.73 12.70
C GLY A 83 2.86 9.34 13.84
N GLY A 84 2.16 8.21 13.71
CA GLY A 84 1.15 7.74 14.66
C GLY A 84 -0.19 8.47 14.57
N GLY A 85 -0.36 9.38 13.59
CA GLY A 85 -1.64 10.06 13.36
C GLY A 85 -2.74 9.09 12.96
N LEU A 86 -2.41 8.12 12.13
CA LEU A 86 -3.31 7.05 11.73
C LEU A 86 -3.69 6.17 12.94
N ASP A 87 -2.72 5.76 13.75
CA ASP A 87 -2.97 4.90 14.92
C ASP A 87 -3.96 5.53 15.89
N ARG A 88 -3.82 6.82 16.19
CA ARG A 88 -4.78 7.54 17.05
C ARG A 88 -6.21 7.52 16.52
N VAL A 89 -6.39 7.61 15.20
CA VAL A 89 -7.72 7.49 14.57
C VAL A 89 -8.23 6.05 14.68
N LEU A 90 -7.40 5.07 14.40
CA LEU A 90 -7.79 3.67 14.41
C LEU A 90 -8.16 3.20 15.83
N GLU A 91 -7.38 3.58 16.85
CA GLU A 91 -7.68 3.32 18.26
C GLU A 91 -9.06 3.90 18.68
N LYS A 92 -9.37 5.15 18.30
CA LYS A 92 -10.67 5.78 18.55
C LYS A 92 -11.84 4.94 18.04
N HIS A 93 -11.64 4.23 16.92
CA HIS A 93 -12.69 3.44 16.27
C HIS A 93 -12.62 1.92 16.55
N GLY A 94 -11.59 1.45 17.26
CA GLY A 94 -11.33 0.03 17.46
C GLY A 94 -11.09 -0.70 16.13
N VAL A 95 -10.27 -0.10 15.25
CA VAL A 95 -9.91 -0.63 13.93
C VAL A 95 -8.42 -0.97 13.93
N GLU A 96 -8.06 -2.11 13.37
CA GLU A 96 -6.67 -2.53 13.22
C GLU A 96 -6.14 -2.21 11.82
N ARG A 97 -4.81 -2.26 11.65
CA ARG A 97 -4.12 -2.00 10.39
C ARG A 97 -3.02 -3.02 10.12
N VAL A 98 -2.49 -2.98 8.87
CA VAL A 98 -1.25 -3.69 8.55
C VAL A 98 -0.10 -3.09 9.37
N ALA A 99 0.68 -3.95 10.02
CA ALA A 99 1.84 -3.53 10.81
C ALA A 99 2.94 -2.95 9.91
N GLY A 100 3.81 -2.14 10.51
CA GLY A 100 5.01 -1.61 9.88
C GLY A 100 4.96 -0.12 9.53
N PRO A 101 6.11 0.42 9.07
CA PRO A 101 6.25 1.85 8.79
C PRO A 101 5.62 2.26 7.43
N HIS A 102 5.67 1.40 6.42
CA HIS A 102 5.13 1.66 5.07
C HIS A 102 4.96 0.37 4.26
N CYS A 103 4.27 0.44 3.12
CA CYS A 103 3.98 -0.74 2.30
C CYS A 103 5.24 -1.46 1.79
N PHE A 104 6.34 -0.78 1.52
CA PHE A 104 7.60 -1.42 1.13
C PHE A 104 8.15 -2.34 2.22
N ALA A 105 7.91 -2.03 3.51
CA ALA A 105 8.31 -2.89 4.62
C ALA A 105 7.45 -4.16 4.65
N PHE A 106 6.13 -4.04 4.65
CA PHE A 106 5.29 -5.23 4.74
C PHE A 106 5.34 -6.12 3.48
N TYR A 107 5.65 -5.59 2.28
CA TYR A 107 5.81 -6.45 1.09
C TYR A 107 7.00 -7.39 1.20
N GLN A 108 8.13 -6.93 1.71
CA GLN A 108 9.30 -7.80 1.92
C GLN A 108 9.32 -8.48 3.31
N THR A 109 8.25 -8.38 4.06
CA THR A 109 8.05 -8.62 5.49
C THR A 109 8.74 -7.57 6.37
N ASN A 110 8.05 -7.14 7.42
CA ASN A 110 8.62 -6.19 8.38
C ASN A 110 9.90 -6.72 9.02
N GLN A 111 9.98 -8.03 9.27
CA GLN A 111 11.18 -8.68 9.80
C GLN A 111 12.37 -8.55 8.84
N ALA A 112 12.19 -8.81 7.55
CA ALA A 112 13.26 -8.67 6.55
C ALA A 112 13.67 -7.21 6.36
N PHE A 113 12.70 -6.28 6.39
CA PHE A 113 12.96 -4.85 6.31
C PHE A 113 13.81 -4.36 7.50
N GLU A 114 13.47 -4.75 8.72
CA GLU A 114 14.24 -4.42 9.93
C GLU A 114 15.65 -5.02 9.89
N ALA A 115 15.78 -6.28 9.43
CA ALA A 115 17.06 -6.95 9.31
C ALA A 115 17.98 -6.32 8.26
N ALA A 116 17.45 -5.72 7.20
CA ALA A 116 18.24 -5.00 6.20
C ALA A 116 18.88 -3.72 6.77
N GLY A 117 18.22 -3.05 7.72
CA GLY A 117 18.73 -1.89 8.44
C GLY A 117 19.29 -0.82 7.49
N ASP A 118 20.51 -0.35 7.81
CA ASP A 118 21.17 0.71 7.03
C ASP A 118 21.56 0.30 5.61
N ALA A 119 21.64 -1.01 5.31
CA ALA A 119 22.03 -1.50 3.98
C ALA A 119 21.05 -1.10 2.86
N ASP A 120 19.82 -0.79 3.22
CA ASP A 120 18.78 -0.37 2.29
C ASP A 120 18.41 1.12 2.40
N MET A 121 19.14 1.89 3.22
CA MET A 121 18.83 3.30 3.47
C MET A 121 18.95 4.17 2.21
N THR A 122 19.85 3.80 1.30
CA THR A 122 20.06 4.45 0.00
C THR A 122 19.30 3.78 -1.15
N SER A 123 18.26 2.97 -0.83
CA SER A 123 17.46 2.27 -1.82
C SER A 123 16.21 3.04 -2.20
N PHE A 124 15.98 3.22 -3.50
CA PHE A 124 14.70 3.70 -4.03
C PHE A 124 13.80 2.50 -4.33
N TYR A 125 12.73 2.33 -3.56
CA TYR A 125 11.84 1.21 -3.70
C TYR A 125 10.80 1.42 -4.80
N MET A 126 10.60 0.40 -5.62
CA MET A 126 9.50 0.30 -6.57
C MET A 126 8.66 -0.94 -6.28
N THR A 127 7.37 -0.88 -6.57
CA THR A 127 6.39 -1.97 -6.48
C THR A 127 5.72 -2.15 -7.84
N ASP A 128 4.94 -3.22 -8.01
CA ASP A 128 4.16 -3.43 -9.23
C ASP A 128 3.28 -2.21 -9.57
N PHE A 129 2.66 -1.59 -8.56
CA PHE A 129 1.90 -0.35 -8.75
C PHE A 129 2.77 0.77 -9.30
N LEU A 130 3.92 1.01 -8.70
CA LEU A 130 4.81 2.10 -9.11
C LEU A 130 5.41 1.86 -10.49
N CYS A 131 5.69 0.61 -10.86
CA CYS A 131 6.10 0.27 -12.22
C CYS A 131 5.00 0.61 -13.24
N ARG A 132 3.74 0.23 -12.96
CA ARG A 132 2.59 0.53 -13.83
C ARG A 132 2.28 2.03 -13.92
N GLN A 133 2.62 2.80 -12.91
CA GLN A 133 2.29 4.21 -12.76
C GLN A 133 3.53 5.13 -12.73
N PHE A 134 4.69 4.66 -13.19
CA PHE A 134 5.97 5.36 -13.03
C PHE A 134 5.90 6.80 -13.56
N ASP A 135 5.39 6.97 -14.77
CA ASP A 135 5.23 8.28 -15.38
C ASP A 135 4.25 9.19 -14.61
N ALA A 136 3.09 8.63 -14.24
CA ALA A 136 2.03 9.37 -13.55
C ALA A 136 2.36 9.69 -12.09
N PHE A 137 3.18 8.83 -11.45
CA PHE A 137 3.51 8.97 -10.02
C PHE A 137 4.86 9.64 -9.77
N PHE A 138 5.83 9.52 -10.68
CA PHE A 138 7.17 10.11 -10.48
C PHE A 138 7.48 11.18 -11.51
N MET A 139 7.42 10.84 -12.79
CA MET A 139 7.92 11.73 -13.81
C MET A 139 7.16 13.06 -13.87
N ARG A 140 5.84 12.99 -13.97
CA ARG A 140 5.00 14.20 -14.10
C ARG A 140 4.88 14.99 -12.79
N PRO A 141 4.59 14.39 -11.62
CA PRO A 141 4.46 15.15 -10.38
C PRO A 141 5.75 15.86 -9.96
N LEU A 142 6.92 15.25 -10.22
CA LEU A 142 8.23 15.83 -9.94
C LEU A 142 8.73 16.72 -11.09
N GLY A 143 8.00 16.80 -12.19
CA GLY A 143 8.37 17.60 -13.37
C GLY A 143 9.55 17.03 -14.16
N LEU A 144 9.95 15.78 -13.93
CA LEU A 144 11.12 15.15 -14.55
C LEU A 144 10.92 14.86 -16.05
N ASP A 145 9.68 14.80 -16.50
CA ASP A 145 9.31 14.72 -17.91
C ASP A 145 9.69 15.99 -18.69
N ARG A 146 9.74 17.14 -18.02
CA ARG A 146 10.07 18.45 -18.59
C ARG A 146 11.44 18.96 -18.16
N HIS A 147 11.93 18.50 -17.01
CA HIS A 147 13.15 18.94 -16.35
C HIS A 147 14.00 17.73 -15.92
N PRO A 148 14.54 16.93 -16.86
CA PRO A 148 15.34 15.75 -16.54
C PRO A 148 16.61 16.07 -15.76
N GLU A 149 17.09 17.31 -15.82
CA GLU A 149 18.24 17.79 -15.02
C GLU A 149 18.00 17.68 -13.51
N LEU A 150 16.74 17.71 -13.05
CA LEU A 150 16.36 17.58 -11.63
C LEU A 150 16.49 16.16 -11.10
N ILE A 151 16.73 15.15 -11.95
CA ILE A 151 16.93 13.75 -11.48
C ILE A 151 18.00 13.67 -10.41
N LYS A 152 19.11 14.40 -10.57
CA LYS A 152 20.18 14.43 -9.59
C LYS A 152 19.78 15.03 -8.24
N ASP A 153 18.88 16.00 -8.25
CA ASP A 153 18.43 16.66 -7.02
C ASP A 153 17.49 15.75 -6.22
N PHE A 154 16.63 14.98 -6.91
CA PHE A 154 15.70 14.05 -6.27
C PHE A 154 16.33 12.70 -5.92
N PHE A 155 17.22 12.18 -6.79
CA PHE A 155 17.70 10.80 -6.68
C PHE A 155 19.20 10.69 -6.40
N GLY A 156 19.92 11.81 -6.31
CA GLY A 156 21.37 11.81 -6.14
C GLY A 156 21.89 11.16 -4.85
N ASN A 157 21.04 10.95 -3.86
CA ASN A 157 21.39 10.25 -2.61
C ASN A 157 21.04 8.75 -2.63
N TYR A 158 20.41 8.27 -3.70
CA TYR A 158 20.12 6.84 -3.87
C TYR A 158 21.24 6.15 -4.64
N GLU A 159 21.48 4.89 -4.33
CA GLU A 159 22.49 4.05 -4.99
C GLU A 159 21.84 3.01 -5.90
N LYS A 160 20.66 2.53 -5.53
CA LYS A 160 19.96 1.47 -6.27
C LYS A 160 18.44 1.66 -6.27
N VAL A 161 17.82 1.17 -7.33
CA VAL A 161 16.39 0.85 -7.38
C VAL A 161 16.21 -0.57 -6.87
N VAL A 162 15.39 -0.77 -5.87
CA VAL A 162 14.96 -2.09 -5.39
C VAL A 162 13.51 -2.30 -5.83
N TYR A 163 13.33 -3.16 -6.82
CA TYR A 163 11.99 -3.56 -7.27
C TYR A 163 11.47 -4.71 -6.42
N LEU A 164 10.49 -4.42 -5.58
CA LEU A 164 9.73 -5.39 -4.81
C LEU A 164 8.63 -5.94 -5.73
N ALA A 165 8.88 -7.10 -6.35
CA ALA A 165 7.96 -7.70 -7.30
C ALA A 165 6.87 -8.48 -6.57
N GLN A 166 5.61 -8.02 -6.66
CA GLN A 166 4.46 -8.73 -6.13
C GLN A 166 4.02 -9.85 -7.07
N THR A 167 4.28 -9.70 -8.36
CA THR A 167 3.98 -10.68 -9.41
C THR A 167 5.21 -10.99 -10.25
N ASP A 168 5.18 -12.12 -10.99
CA ASP A 168 6.20 -12.46 -11.98
C ASP A 168 5.78 -11.95 -13.37
N ASP A 169 5.71 -10.63 -13.52
CA ASP A 169 5.36 -9.95 -14.77
C ASP A 169 6.63 -9.40 -15.44
N PRO A 170 7.11 -10.00 -16.57
CA PRO A 170 8.34 -9.56 -17.24
C PRO A 170 8.26 -8.11 -17.76
N GLU A 171 7.07 -7.60 -18.03
CA GLU A 171 6.89 -6.21 -18.47
C GLU A 171 7.18 -5.25 -17.33
N LEU A 172 6.75 -5.56 -16.11
CA LEU A 172 7.04 -4.75 -14.93
C LEU A 172 8.52 -4.80 -14.56
N ASP A 173 9.15 -5.97 -14.69
CA ASP A 173 10.61 -6.09 -14.53
C ASP A 173 11.35 -5.15 -15.49
N ARG A 174 10.96 -5.15 -16.76
CA ARG A 174 11.56 -4.29 -17.79
C ARG A 174 11.33 -2.79 -17.47
N VAL A 175 10.16 -2.43 -16.98
CA VAL A 175 9.87 -1.04 -16.56
C VAL A 175 10.76 -0.63 -15.41
N ALA A 176 10.89 -1.46 -14.37
CA ALA A 176 11.73 -1.18 -13.19
C ALA A 176 13.21 -1.05 -13.56
N GLU A 177 13.71 -1.96 -14.41
CA GLU A 177 15.10 -1.89 -14.90
C GLU A 177 15.36 -0.63 -15.74
N ASN A 178 14.41 -0.23 -16.59
CA ASN A 178 14.52 1.00 -17.37
C ASN A 178 14.45 2.25 -16.48
N ALA A 179 13.63 2.23 -15.44
CA ALA A 179 13.60 3.30 -14.45
C ALA A 179 14.97 3.45 -13.76
N ALA A 180 15.59 2.35 -13.32
CA ALA A 180 16.92 2.37 -12.72
C ALA A 180 17.97 2.97 -13.68
N LYS A 181 17.96 2.56 -14.96
CA LYS A 181 18.84 3.12 -15.99
C LYS A 181 18.63 4.62 -16.19
N MET A 182 17.36 5.06 -16.26
CA MET A 182 17.00 6.46 -16.42
C MET A 182 17.47 7.32 -15.23
N LEU A 183 17.35 6.78 -14.01
CA LEU A 183 17.76 7.45 -12.78
C LEU A 183 19.29 7.38 -12.54
N GLY A 184 20.02 6.57 -13.32
CA GLY A 184 21.45 6.35 -13.16
C GLY A 184 21.80 5.50 -11.93
N LEU A 185 20.90 4.64 -11.48
CA LEU A 185 21.01 3.81 -10.28
C LEU A 185 21.24 2.34 -10.64
N ALA A 186 21.84 1.57 -9.71
CA ALA A 186 21.90 0.12 -9.82
C ALA A 186 20.47 -0.49 -9.76
N TYR A 187 20.30 -1.71 -10.24
CA TYR A 187 19.01 -2.41 -10.20
C TYR A 187 19.10 -3.69 -9.39
N GLU A 188 18.14 -3.87 -8.49
CA GLU A 188 17.97 -5.09 -7.71
C GLU A 188 16.49 -5.50 -7.74
N ARG A 189 16.20 -6.79 -8.06
CA ARG A 189 14.86 -7.36 -7.99
C ARG A 189 14.71 -8.27 -6.78
N ARG A 190 13.64 -8.08 -6.01
CA ARG A 190 13.22 -8.97 -4.92
C ARG A 190 11.83 -9.51 -5.21
N SER A 191 11.68 -10.83 -5.36
CA SER A 191 10.36 -11.47 -5.43
C SER A 191 9.77 -11.54 -4.03
N THR A 192 8.80 -10.70 -3.75
CA THR A 192 8.21 -10.59 -2.40
C THR A 192 6.81 -11.21 -2.32
N GLY A 193 6.11 -11.33 -3.46
CA GLY A 193 4.67 -11.55 -3.41
C GLY A 193 4.01 -10.42 -2.60
N TYR A 194 3.06 -10.80 -1.77
CA TYR A 194 2.29 -9.81 -0.98
C TYR A 194 2.79 -9.67 0.47
N GLY A 195 3.84 -10.38 0.85
CA GLY A 195 4.48 -10.30 2.17
C GLY A 195 3.49 -10.42 3.34
N ASP A 196 3.67 -9.59 4.36
CA ASP A 196 2.82 -9.58 5.57
C ASP A 196 1.37 -9.16 5.29
N LEU A 197 1.07 -8.53 4.14
CA LEU A 197 -0.29 -8.17 3.76
C LEU A 197 -1.21 -9.39 3.68
N THR A 198 -0.67 -10.54 3.22
CA THR A 198 -1.43 -11.78 3.11
C THR A 198 -1.95 -12.25 4.46
N GLU A 199 -1.08 -12.35 5.46
CA GLU A 199 -1.47 -12.82 6.78
C GLU A 199 -2.35 -11.79 7.51
N ALA A 200 -2.04 -10.50 7.38
CA ALA A 200 -2.84 -9.43 7.98
C ALA A 200 -4.30 -9.46 7.51
N LEU A 201 -4.53 -9.61 6.21
CA LEU A 201 -5.90 -9.71 5.65
C LEU A 201 -6.58 -11.03 6.03
N ALA A 202 -5.84 -12.14 6.04
CA ALA A 202 -6.37 -13.43 6.44
C ALA A 202 -6.77 -13.43 7.93
N GLN A 203 -5.98 -12.80 8.80
CA GLN A 203 -6.29 -12.65 10.21
C GLN A 203 -7.53 -11.76 10.41
N ALA A 204 -7.57 -10.59 9.80
CA ALA A 204 -8.72 -9.69 9.87
C ALA A 204 -10.02 -10.37 9.42
N ALA A 205 -9.94 -11.24 8.40
CA ALA A 205 -11.09 -11.99 7.92
C ALA A 205 -11.56 -13.12 8.86
N ARG A 206 -10.66 -13.66 9.70
CA ARG A 206 -11.03 -14.67 10.74
C ARG A 206 -11.68 -14.05 11.97
N GLU A 207 -11.32 -12.82 12.31
CA GLU A 207 -11.80 -12.09 13.48
C GLU A 207 -13.13 -11.36 13.22
N GLY A 208 -13.52 -11.20 11.96
CA GLY A 208 -14.74 -10.57 11.47
C GLY A 208 -15.80 -11.58 11.06
#